data_9dd3f4a544f8454e5b56569cc412fafc
#
_entry.id   9dd3f4a544f8454e5b56569cc412fafc
#
_cell.length_a   1.000
_cell.length_b   1.000
_cell.length_c   1.000
_cell.angle_alpha   90.00
_cell.angle_beta   90.00
_cell.angle_gamma   90.00
#
_symmetry.space_group_name_H-M   'P 1'
#
loop_
_entity.id
_entity.type
_entity.pdbx_description
1 polymer ?
#
loop_
_entity_poly.entity_id
_entity_poly.type
_entity_poly.pdbx_seq_one_letter_code
_entity_poly.pdbx_strand_id
1 'polypeptide(L)'
;MKNNRRKAVLLMAGKSERFSKTGVKKQFALLLNKESFLYPLESFISSQLFEEIILVIEEEDRNHIEKILARENLVFPHRFVIGGENRNASVNNALIALKEEGDFKIFIHDAARVILPLGILVSLNKEIETVDACAPYLPIADSIYQPQLNRYVNRDDFVRIQTPQVFDYQKLFSLYQKGFSIEDTDDFSKTLRAGLSHKLVLGSPYLYKLTYPEDQKIIETALLGGVN
;
A
#
# COMPACT_ATOMS: atom_id res chain seq x y z
N MET A 1 -16.81 4.68 -23.36
CA MET A 1 -17.15 4.04 -22.06
C MET A 1 -15.99 4.30 -21.11
N LYS A 2 -16.22 4.82 -19.90
CA LYS A 2 -15.13 4.96 -18.92
C LYS A 2 -14.62 3.55 -18.59
N ASN A 3 -13.33 3.35 -18.70
CA ASN A 3 -12.71 2.06 -18.38
C ASN A 3 -12.85 1.79 -16.88
N ASN A 4 -13.70 0.83 -16.52
CA ASN A 4 -14.04 0.54 -15.11
C ASN A 4 -13.10 -0.52 -14.48
N ARG A 5 -11.99 -0.85 -15.17
CA ARG A 5 -11.03 -1.86 -14.72
C ARG A 5 -10.18 -1.35 -13.56
N ARG A 6 -10.04 -2.16 -12.52
CA ARG A 6 -9.20 -1.89 -11.34
C ARG A 6 -8.31 -3.08 -11.05
N LYS A 7 -7.07 -2.78 -10.71
CA LYS A 7 -6.11 -3.77 -10.20
C LYS A 7 -5.51 -3.29 -8.89
N ALA A 8 -5.24 -4.22 -7.99
CA ALA A 8 -4.54 -3.93 -6.75
C ALA A 8 -3.12 -4.50 -6.80
N VAL A 9 -2.19 -3.80 -6.17
CA VAL A 9 -0.83 -4.26 -5.91
C VAL A 9 -0.63 -4.29 -4.41
N LEU A 10 -0.34 -5.46 -3.86
CA LEU A 10 0.03 -5.64 -2.47
C LEU A 10 1.54 -5.85 -2.37
N LEU A 11 2.24 -4.86 -1.81
CA LEU A 11 3.69 -4.89 -1.68
C LEU A 11 4.10 -5.68 -0.43
N MET A 12 4.67 -6.85 -0.65
CA MET A 12 5.09 -7.80 0.38
C MET A 12 6.59 -8.11 0.32
N ALA A 13 7.29 -7.77 -0.78
CA ALA A 13 8.73 -7.96 -0.92
C ALA A 13 9.49 -6.97 -0.02
N GLY A 14 9.93 -7.42 1.14
CA GLY A 14 10.67 -6.59 2.07
C GLY A 14 11.37 -7.38 3.15
N LYS A 15 12.65 -7.10 3.38
CA LYS A 15 13.52 -7.82 4.32
C LYS A 15 13.16 -7.64 5.79
N SER A 16 12.28 -6.69 6.12
CA SER A 16 11.76 -6.44 7.48
C SER A 16 12.84 -6.17 8.54
N GLU A 17 13.97 -5.55 8.16
CA GLU A 17 15.16 -5.36 9.00
C GLU A 17 14.86 -4.69 10.36
N ARG A 18 13.95 -3.72 10.40
CA ARG A 18 13.54 -3.02 11.64
C ARG A 18 12.60 -3.83 12.51
N PHE A 19 11.87 -4.75 11.92
CA PHE A 19 10.87 -5.56 12.60
C PHE A 19 11.49 -6.82 13.21
N SER A 20 12.38 -7.48 12.46
CA SER A 20 12.79 -8.83 12.79
C SER A 20 14.07 -8.89 13.63
N LYS A 21 13.92 -8.98 14.95
CA LYS A 21 14.98 -9.53 15.83
C LYS A 21 15.01 -11.06 15.81
N THR A 22 13.98 -11.73 15.31
CA THR A 22 13.77 -13.18 15.36
C THR A 22 13.87 -13.88 14.00
N GLY A 23 14.16 -13.14 12.90
CA GLY A 23 14.21 -13.70 11.55
C GLY A 23 12.85 -13.82 10.86
N VAL A 24 11.74 -13.58 11.54
CA VAL A 24 10.39 -13.60 10.92
C VAL A 24 10.15 -12.31 10.14
N LYS A 25 9.84 -12.41 8.85
CA LYS A 25 9.45 -11.26 8.04
C LYS A 25 8.11 -10.72 8.53
N LYS A 26 7.95 -9.39 8.60
CA LYS A 26 6.75 -8.75 9.17
C LYS A 26 5.45 -9.15 8.47
N GLN A 27 5.48 -9.42 7.15
CA GLN A 27 4.31 -9.86 6.39
C GLN A 27 3.81 -11.24 6.82
N PHE A 28 4.65 -12.04 7.49
CA PHE A 28 4.30 -13.35 8.05
C PHE A 28 4.15 -13.33 9.58
N ALA A 29 4.25 -12.14 10.20
CA ALA A 29 3.99 -12.02 11.63
C ALA A 29 2.53 -12.41 11.92
N LEU A 30 2.33 -13.24 12.94
CA LEU A 30 0.98 -13.64 13.35
C LEU A 30 0.37 -12.55 14.22
N LEU A 31 -0.80 -12.08 13.80
CA LEU A 31 -1.66 -11.17 14.53
C LEU A 31 -2.99 -11.91 14.75
N LEU A 32 -3.34 -12.17 16.01
CA LEU A 32 -4.51 -13.01 16.36
C LEU A 32 -4.54 -14.34 15.59
N ASN A 33 -3.39 -15.00 15.49
CA ASN A 33 -3.18 -16.29 14.80
C ASN A 33 -3.34 -16.27 13.27
N LYS A 34 -3.34 -15.09 12.63
CA LYS A 34 -3.38 -14.93 11.18
C LYS A 34 -2.18 -14.10 10.70
N GLU A 35 -1.56 -14.47 9.58
CA GLU A 35 -0.45 -13.72 9.00
C GLU A 35 -0.89 -12.30 8.61
N SER A 36 -0.04 -11.33 8.91
CA SER A 36 -0.38 -9.90 8.79
C SER A 36 -0.79 -9.47 7.39
N PHE A 37 -0.21 -10.08 6.32
CA PHE A 37 -0.57 -9.74 4.94
C PHE A 37 -1.97 -10.18 4.53
N LEU A 38 -2.55 -11.15 5.21
CA LEU A 38 -3.89 -11.65 4.90
C LEU A 38 -4.97 -10.60 5.17
N TYR A 39 -4.81 -9.77 6.19
CA TYR A 39 -5.80 -8.74 6.52
C TYR A 39 -6.05 -7.75 5.37
N PRO A 40 -5.04 -7.04 4.83
CA PRO A 40 -5.28 -6.15 3.70
C PRO A 40 -5.64 -6.91 2.42
N LEU A 41 -5.17 -8.15 2.24
CA LEU A 41 -5.56 -8.99 1.11
C LEU A 41 -7.07 -9.31 1.15
N GLU A 42 -7.58 -9.73 2.31
CA GLU A 42 -9.02 -9.99 2.49
C GLU A 42 -9.86 -8.72 2.30
N SER A 43 -9.36 -7.56 2.73
CA SER A 43 -10.06 -6.28 2.45
C SER A 43 -10.14 -6.00 0.95
N PHE A 44 -9.08 -6.28 0.18
CA PHE A 44 -9.12 -6.18 -1.28
C PHE A 44 -10.11 -7.15 -1.90
N ILE A 45 -10.09 -8.41 -1.50
CA ILE A 45 -11.03 -9.44 -2.00
C ILE A 45 -12.47 -9.06 -1.67
N SER A 46 -12.75 -8.71 -0.41
CA SER A 46 -14.09 -8.37 0.08
C SER A 46 -14.66 -7.09 -0.55
N SER A 47 -13.80 -6.18 -1.01
CA SER A 47 -14.25 -4.97 -1.71
C SER A 47 -14.92 -5.24 -3.05
N GLN A 48 -14.61 -6.36 -3.68
CA GLN A 48 -15.05 -6.74 -5.03
C GLN A 48 -14.75 -5.68 -6.12
N LEU A 49 -13.79 -4.80 -5.87
CA LEU A 49 -13.40 -3.73 -6.79
C LEU A 49 -12.43 -4.21 -7.87
N PHE A 50 -11.65 -5.23 -7.59
CA PHE A 50 -10.47 -5.57 -8.38
C PHE A 50 -10.70 -6.80 -9.25
N GLU A 51 -10.35 -6.68 -10.53
CA GLU A 51 -10.33 -7.83 -11.45
C GLU A 51 -9.14 -8.76 -11.19
N GLU A 52 -8.06 -8.23 -10.61
CA GLU A 52 -6.85 -8.97 -10.29
C GLU A 52 -6.08 -8.28 -9.15
N ILE A 53 -5.44 -9.06 -8.29
CA ILE A 53 -4.54 -8.58 -7.23
C ILE A 53 -3.12 -9.08 -7.52
N ILE A 54 -2.18 -8.16 -7.64
CA ILE A 54 -0.78 -8.44 -7.88
C ILE A 54 -0.07 -8.52 -6.52
N LEU A 55 0.46 -9.70 -6.19
CA LEU A 55 1.23 -9.93 -4.97
C LEU A 55 2.71 -9.77 -5.30
N VAL A 56 3.32 -8.68 -4.82
CA VAL A 56 4.75 -8.42 -5.03
C VAL A 56 5.53 -9.03 -3.87
N ILE A 57 6.32 -10.05 -4.16
CA ILE A 57 6.93 -10.95 -3.18
C ILE A 57 8.44 -11.12 -3.43
N GLU A 58 9.16 -11.65 -2.44
CA GLU A 58 10.46 -12.28 -2.67
C GLU A 58 10.25 -13.67 -3.29
N GLU A 59 11.09 -14.09 -4.23
CA GLU A 59 10.92 -15.40 -4.91
C GLU A 59 10.88 -16.57 -3.93
N GLU A 60 11.70 -16.52 -2.89
CA GLU A 60 11.78 -17.55 -1.85
C GLU A 60 10.48 -17.72 -1.04
N ASP A 61 9.66 -16.66 -0.98
CA ASP A 61 8.41 -16.64 -0.21
C ASP A 61 7.22 -17.26 -0.96
N ARG A 62 7.33 -17.47 -2.27
CA ARG A 62 6.23 -17.94 -3.15
C ARG A 62 5.53 -19.17 -2.61
N ASN A 63 6.27 -20.25 -2.42
CA ASN A 63 5.70 -21.53 -1.97
C ASN A 63 5.06 -21.43 -0.58
N HIS A 64 5.60 -20.56 0.28
CA HIS A 64 5.04 -20.34 1.61
C HIS A 64 3.70 -19.60 1.52
N ILE A 65 3.62 -18.56 0.71
CA ILE A 65 2.39 -17.80 0.48
C ILE A 65 1.31 -18.67 -0.17
N GLU A 66 1.64 -19.47 -1.19
CA GLU A 66 0.69 -20.38 -1.83
C GLU A 66 0.08 -21.38 -0.82
N LYS A 67 0.89 -21.93 0.09
CA LYS A 67 0.39 -22.79 1.17
C LYS A 67 -0.55 -22.06 2.12
N ILE A 68 -0.25 -20.81 2.46
CA ILE A 68 -1.10 -20.00 3.33
C ILE A 68 -2.44 -19.71 2.62
N LEU A 69 -2.41 -19.27 1.36
CA LEU A 69 -3.63 -18.99 0.57
C LEU A 69 -4.52 -20.24 0.44
N ALA A 70 -3.91 -21.42 0.23
CA ALA A 70 -4.63 -22.70 0.17
C ALA A 70 -5.24 -23.09 1.54
N ARG A 71 -4.51 -22.90 2.64
CA ARG A 71 -4.98 -23.14 4.01
C ARG A 71 -6.19 -22.27 4.34
N GLU A 72 -6.18 -21.01 3.94
CA GLU A 72 -7.26 -20.04 4.16
C GLU A 72 -8.41 -20.14 3.14
N ASN A 73 -8.32 -21.08 2.18
CA ASN A 73 -9.29 -21.25 1.08
C ASN A 73 -9.54 -19.96 0.29
N LEU A 74 -8.53 -19.12 0.13
CA LEU A 74 -8.64 -17.86 -0.61
C LEU A 74 -8.50 -18.11 -2.11
N VAL A 75 -9.59 -17.96 -2.85
CA VAL A 75 -9.66 -18.10 -4.32
C VAL A 75 -10.00 -16.76 -4.92
N PHE A 76 -9.07 -16.16 -5.67
CA PHE A 76 -9.25 -14.88 -6.33
C PHE A 76 -8.26 -14.76 -7.51
N PRO A 77 -8.56 -13.95 -8.55
CA PRO A 77 -7.61 -13.71 -9.62
C PRO A 77 -6.37 -12.99 -9.10
N HIS A 78 -5.22 -13.64 -9.21
CA HIS A 78 -3.95 -13.06 -8.76
C HIS A 78 -2.77 -13.52 -9.60
N ARG A 79 -1.69 -12.73 -9.52
CA ARG A 79 -0.35 -13.13 -10.00
C ARG A 79 0.72 -12.72 -9.01
N PHE A 80 1.78 -13.49 -8.98
CA PHE A 80 3.00 -13.14 -8.28
C PHE A 80 3.93 -12.33 -9.19
N VAL A 81 4.51 -11.29 -8.64
CA VAL A 81 5.59 -10.49 -9.24
C VAL A 81 6.74 -10.45 -8.26
N ILE A 82 7.96 -10.66 -8.75
CA ILE A 82 9.13 -10.59 -7.90
C ILE A 82 9.47 -9.14 -7.63
N GLY A 83 9.64 -8.80 -6.36
CA GLY A 83 10.05 -7.47 -5.92
C GLY A 83 11.45 -7.10 -6.41
N GLY A 84 11.81 -5.86 -6.20
CA GLY A 84 13.14 -5.33 -6.47
C GLY A 84 13.90 -5.02 -5.18
N GLU A 85 15.10 -4.49 -5.31
CA GLU A 85 16.00 -4.14 -4.21
C GLU A 85 15.41 -3.14 -3.19
N ASN A 86 14.42 -2.38 -3.61
CA ASN A 86 13.71 -1.40 -2.78
C ASN A 86 12.23 -1.28 -3.19
N ARG A 87 11.45 -0.46 -2.45
CA ARG A 87 10.03 -0.28 -2.69
C ARG A 87 9.73 0.25 -4.10
N ASN A 88 10.50 1.22 -4.59
CA ASN A 88 10.29 1.79 -5.91
C ASN A 88 10.56 0.77 -7.03
N ALA A 89 11.63 -0.02 -6.91
CA ALA A 89 11.92 -1.11 -7.85
C ALA A 89 10.82 -2.19 -7.82
N SER A 90 10.28 -2.51 -6.65
CA SER A 90 9.16 -3.45 -6.49
C SER A 90 7.89 -2.96 -7.18
N VAL A 91 7.54 -1.67 -7.04
CA VAL A 91 6.42 -1.07 -7.76
C VAL A 91 6.68 -1.08 -9.27
N ASN A 92 7.88 -0.71 -9.71
CA ASN A 92 8.24 -0.73 -11.12
C ASN A 92 8.08 -2.12 -11.75
N ASN A 93 8.52 -3.17 -11.05
CA ASN A 93 8.35 -4.55 -11.51
C ASN A 93 6.86 -4.92 -11.67
N ALA A 94 6.01 -4.51 -10.72
CA ALA A 94 4.57 -4.71 -10.83
C ALA A 94 3.98 -3.97 -12.03
N LEU A 95 4.39 -2.72 -12.26
CA LEU A 95 3.93 -1.94 -13.41
C LEU A 95 4.38 -2.55 -14.74
N ILE A 96 5.63 -3.01 -14.85
CA ILE A 96 6.16 -3.68 -16.04
C ILE A 96 5.37 -4.97 -16.34
N ALA A 97 5.02 -5.75 -15.32
CA ALA A 97 4.25 -6.98 -15.49
C ALA A 97 2.83 -6.75 -16.07
N LEU A 98 2.34 -5.51 -16.03
CA LEU A 98 1.01 -5.11 -16.50
C LEU A 98 1.03 -4.27 -17.79
N LYS A 99 2.19 -4.04 -18.40
CA LYS A 99 2.39 -3.06 -19.49
C LYS A 99 1.53 -3.28 -20.74
N GLU A 100 1.15 -4.52 -21.04
CA GLU A 100 0.37 -4.87 -22.24
C GLU A 100 -1.15 -4.91 -21.99
N GLU A 101 -1.62 -4.52 -20.80
CA GLU A 101 -3.01 -4.73 -20.39
C GLU A 101 -3.94 -3.52 -20.65
N GLY A 102 -3.40 -2.44 -21.20
CA GLY A 102 -4.18 -1.25 -21.56
C GLY A 102 -4.46 -0.34 -20.35
N ASP A 103 -5.59 0.35 -20.39
CA ASP A 103 -5.96 1.36 -19.38
C ASP A 103 -6.73 0.75 -18.21
N PHE A 104 -6.37 1.11 -17.00
CA PHE A 104 -7.06 0.76 -15.75
C PHE A 104 -6.61 1.67 -14.61
N LYS A 105 -7.31 1.62 -13.49
CA LYS A 105 -6.85 2.25 -12.24
C LYS A 105 -6.10 1.25 -11.39
N ILE A 106 -4.95 1.67 -10.85
CA ILE A 106 -4.09 0.82 -10.03
C ILE A 106 -4.02 1.32 -8.59
N PHE A 107 -4.26 0.40 -7.66
CA PHE A 107 -4.20 0.65 -6.22
C PHE A 107 -2.95 0.00 -5.66
N ILE A 108 -2.05 0.77 -5.09
CA ILE A 108 -0.77 0.29 -4.55
C ILE A 108 -0.80 0.39 -3.04
N HIS A 109 -0.64 -0.75 -2.36
CA HIS A 109 -0.74 -0.84 -0.90
C HIS A 109 0.46 -1.56 -0.28
N ASP A 110 0.97 -1.00 0.80
CA ASP A 110 1.97 -1.68 1.63
C ASP A 110 1.28 -2.73 2.51
N ALA A 111 1.59 -4.01 2.36
CA ALA A 111 1.05 -5.09 3.19
C ALA A 111 1.30 -4.88 4.70
N ALA A 112 2.31 -4.09 5.03
CA ALA A 112 2.59 -3.70 6.41
C ALA A 112 1.53 -2.76 7.04
N ARG A 113 0.60 -2.18 6.27
CA ARG A 113 -0.58 -1.50 6.79
C ARG A 113 -1.71 -2.50 6.88
N VAL A 114 -1.73 -3.21 7.99
CA VAL A 114 -2.52 -4.42 8.20
C VAL A 114 -4.02 -4.17 8.12
N ILE A 115 -4.50 -3.14 8.81
CA ILE A 115 -5.94 -2.84 8.85
C ILE A 115 -6.26 -1.89 7.70
N LEU A 116 -7.00 -2.38 6.71
CA LEU A 116 -7.44 -1.61 5.55
C LEU A 116 -8.98 -1.51 5.53
N PRO A 117 -9.55 -0.42 6.08
CA PRO A 117 -11.00 -0.26 6.11
C PRO A 117 -11.60 -0.18 4.70
N LEU A 118 -12.68 -0.92 4.45
CA LEU A 118 -13.37 -0.92 3.15
C LEU A 118 -13.83 0.48 2.71
N GLY A 119 -14.22 1.33 3.67
CA GLY A 119 -14.62 2.72 3.41
C GLY A 119 -13.52 3.55 2.74
N ILE A 120 -12.25 3.27 3.02
CA ILE A 120 -11.11 3.92 2.36
C ILE A 120 -11.02 3.49 0.89
N LEU A 121 -11.19 2.19 0.61
CA LEU A 121 -11.20 1.68 -0.78
C LEU A 121 -12.33 2.31 -1.59
N VAL A 122 -13.53 2.40 -1.02
CA VAL A 122 -14.69 3.03 -1.66
C VAL A 122 -14.44 4.50 -1.94
N SER A 123 -13.90 5.24 -0.96
CA SER A 123 -13.60 6.67 -1.12
C SER A 123 -12.55 6.91 -2.21
N LEU A 124 -11.45 6.15 -2.19
CA LEU A 124 -10.40 6.24 -3.21
C LEU A 124 -10.93 5.87 -4.60
N ASN A 125 -11.75 4.81 -4.70
CA ASN A 125 -12.35 4.39 -5.96
C ASN A 125 -13.27 5.45 -6.58
N LYS A 126 -13.97 6.22 -5.74
CA LYS A 126 -14.80 7.33 -6.19
C LYS A 126 -13.96 8.51 -6.68
N GLU A 127 -12.95 8.90 -5.92
CA GLU A 127 -12.18 10.11 -6.22
C GLU A 127 -11.26 9.96 -7.43
N ILE A 128 -10.71 8.76 -7.68
CA ILE A 128 -9.82 8.50 -8.83
C ILE A 128 -10.52 8.66 -10.19
N GLU A 129 -11.84 8.71 -10.23
CA GLU A 129 -12.60 8.95 -11.47
C GLU A 129 -12.45 10.39 -12.00
N THR A 130 -12.02 11.31 -11.16
CA THR A 130 -11.96 12.75 -11.48
C THR A 130 -10.54 13.31 -11.53
N VAL A 131 -9.55 12.53 -11.11
CA VAL A 131 -8.13 12.93 -11.03
C VAL A 131 -7.21 11.80 -11.50
N ASP A 132 -5.92 12.11 -11.61
CA ASP A 132 -4.90 11.16 -12.06
C ASP A 132 -4.30 10.35 -10.92
N ALA A 133 -4.35 10.89 -9.71
CA ALA A 133 -3.84 10.25 -8.50
C ALA A 133 -4.68 10.61 -7.28
N CYS A 134 -4.84 9.69 -6.34
CA CYS A 134 -5.36 9.99 -5.01
C CYS A 134 -4.70 9.15 -3.93
N ALA A 135 -4.64 9.69 -2.73
CA ALA A 135 -4.04 9.03 -1.57
C ALA A 135 -4.79 9.38 -0.28
N PRO A 136 -4.82 8.46 0.70
CA PRO A 136 -5.36 8.79 2.00
C PRO A 136 -4.33 9.57 2.82
N TYR A 137 -4.82 10.50 3.64
CA TYR A 137 -4.01 11.30 4.53
C TYR A 137 -4.55 11.34 5.95
N LEU A 138 -3.67 11.64 6.90
CA LEU A 138 -4.06 12.00 8.26
C LEU A 138 -3.44 13.33 8.66
N PRO A 139 -4.20 14.21 9.33
CA PRO A 139 -3.63 15.36 10.03
C PRO A 139 -2.59 14.93 11.07
N ILE A 140 -1.69 15.83 11.40
CA ILE A 140 -0.70 15.61 12.46
C ILE A 140 -1.24 16.18 13.76
N ALA A 141 -1.38 15.32 14.78
CA ALA A 141 -1.86 15.72 16.10
C ALA A 141 -0.76 16.36 16.98
N ASP A 142 0.47 15.87 16.82
CA ASP A 142 1.59 16.28 17.65
C ASP A 142 2.27 17.56 17.12
N SER A 143 3.00 18.25 17.98
CA SER A 143 3.85 19.37 17.57
C SER A 143 5.02 18.86 16.72
N ILE A 144 5.32 19.55 15.61
CA ILE A 144 6.44 19.20 14.74
C ILE A 144 7.63 20.13 15.05
N TYR A 145 8.76 19.51 15.37
CA TYR A 145 10.02 20.19 15.58
C TYR A 145 11.01 19.81 14.49
N GLN A 146 11.66 20.80 13.88
CA GLN A 146 12.68 20.63 12.84
C GLN A 146 14.07 20.81 13.46
N PRO A 147 14.77 19.71 13.83
CA PRO A 147 16.02 19.79 14.59
C PRO A 147 17.13 20.57 13.88
N GLN A 148 17.23 20.43 12.54
CA GLN A 148 18.27 21.08 11.73
C GLN A 148 18.18 22.62 11.77
N LEU A 149 16.97 23.15 11.94
CA LEU A 149 16.71 24.60 12.01
C LEU A 149 16.35 25.06 13.43
N ASN A 150 16.41 24.18 14.42
CA ASN A 150 16.09 24.45 15.83
C ASN A 150 14.78 25.23 16.01
N ARG A 151 13.71 24.78 15.30
CA ARG A 151 12.41 25.49 15.35
C ARG A 151 11.22 24.54 15.32
N TYR A 152 10.11 24.98 15.89
CA TYR A 152 8.82 24.40 15.63
C TYR A 152 8.27 24.90 14.29
N VAL A 153 7.53 24.03 13.61
CA VAL A 153 6.78 24.39 12.39
C VAL A 153 5.28 24.25 12.66
N ASN A 154 4.47 24.96 11.91
CA ASN A 154 3.03 24.84 12.01
C ASN A 154 2.61 23.46 11.49
N ARG A 155 2.07 22.60 12.36
CA ARG A 155 1.64 21.24 12.00
C ARG A 155 0.49 21.20 10.99
N ASP A 156 -0.32 22.27 10.93
CA ASP A 156 -1.47 22.35 10.03
C ASP A 156 -1.05 22.47 8.56
N ASP A 157 0.23 22.80 8.30
CA ASP A 157 0.82 22.80 6.97
C ASP A 157 1.26 21.42 6.49
N PHE A 158 1.11 20.38 7.31
CA PHE A 158 1.62 19.03 7.05
C PHE A 158 0.55 17.97 7.26
N VAL A 159 0.63 16.91 6.48
CA VAL A 159 -0.19 15.71 6.64
C VAL A 159 0.66 14.45 6.49
N ARG A 160 0.21 13.36 7.07
CA ARG A 160 0.81 12.05 6.89
C ARG A 160 0.12 11.33 5.73
N ILE A 161 0.85 10.97 4.70
CA ILE A 161 0.31 10.19 3.58
C ILE A 161 0.33 8.71 3.91
N GLN A 162 -0.77 8.03 3.56
CA GLN A 162 -0.95 6.61 3.78
C GLN A 162 -1.08 5.86 2.45
N THR A 163 -1.28 4.55 2.49
CA THR A 163 -1.65 3.71 1.34
C THR A 163 -2.95 2.97 1.68
N PRO A 164 -3.78 2.57 0.67
CA PRO A 164 -3.48 2.49 -0.77
C PRO A 164 -3.37 3.85 -1.44
N GLN A 165 -2.38 3.98 -2.33
CA GLN A 165 -2.30 5.11 -3.25
C GLN A 165 -2.83 4.66 -4.61
N VAL A 166 -3.65 5.49 -5.25
CA VAL A 166 -4.38 5.10 -6.45
C VAL A 166 -4.04 6.01 -7.61
N PHE A 167 -3.87 5.42 -8.79
CA PHE A 167 -3.39 6.13 -9.95
C PHE A 167 -4.08 5.67 -11.23
N ASP A 168 -4.10 6.58 -12.21
CA ASP A 168 -4.18 6.18 -13.61
C ASP A 168 -2.91 5.38 -13.96
N TYR A 169 -3.09 4.14 -14.39
CA TYR A 169 -1.96 3.23 -14.64
C TYR A 169 -0.99 3.79 -15.67
N GLN A 170 -1.48 4.23 -16.84
CA GLN A 170 -0.60 4.69 -17.94
C GLN A 170 0.22 5.91 -17.52
N LYS A 171 -0.38 6.82 -16.77
CA LYS A 171 0.32 7.99 -16.26
C LYS A 171 1.41 7.61 -15.27
N LEU A 172 1.09 6.76 -14.29
CA LEU A 172 2.08 6.30 -13.33
C LEU A 172 3.20 5.52 -14.02
N PHE A 173 2.86 4.59 -14.93
CA PHE A 173 3.84 3.80 -15.67
C PHE A 173 4.81 4.70 -16.44
N SER A 174 4.30 5.71 -17.15
CA SER A 174 5.16 6.64 -17.90
C SER A 174 6.12 7.43 -17.01
N LEU A 175 5.72 7.74 -15.76
CA LEU A 175 6.62 8.39 -14.79
C LEU A 175 7.72 7.45 -14.31
N TYR A 176 7.39 6.19 -14.11
CA TYR A 176 8.36 5.17 -13.71
C TYR A 176 9.40 4.91 -14.80
N GLN A 177 9.03 4.98 -16.08
CA GLN A 177 9.97 4.85 -17.19
C GLN A 177 10.98 6.02 -17.29
N LYS A 178 10.71 7.17 -16.67
CA LYS A 178 11.62 8.32 -16.58
C LYS A 178 12.65 8.21 -15.44
N GLY A 179 12.58 7.13 -14.66
CA GLY A 179 13.47 6.87 -13.55
C GLY A 179 12.99 7.41 -12.20
N PHE A 180 13.87 7.31 -11.18
CA PHE A 180 13.56 7.67 -9.79
C PHE A 180 14.38 8.88 -9.37
N SER A 181 13.79 9.72 -8.50
CA SER A 181 14.51 10.76 -7.77
C SER A 181 14.66 10.36 -6.30
N ILE A 182 15.69 10.88 -5.64
CA ILE A 182 15.86 10.75 -4.19
C ILE A 182 14.69 11.39 -3.41
N GLU A 183 13.97 12.31 -4.06
CA GLU A 183 12.81 13.00 -3.50
C GLU A 183 11.52 12.15 -3.58
N ASP A 184 11.54 11.04 -4.33
CA ASP A 184 10.40 10.13 -4.47
C ASP A 184 10.27 9.26 -3.22
N THR A 185 9.65 9.77 -2.18
CA THR A 185 9.44 9.05 -0.91
C THR A 185 8.36 7.97 -1.03
N ASP A 186 7.41 8.16 -1.97
CA ASP A 186 6.34 7.23 -2.34
C ASP A 186 5.86 7.49 -3.78
N ASP A 187 4.87 6.71 -4.24
CA ASP A 187 4.35 6.83 -5.62
C ASP A 187 3.57 8.13 -5.82
N PHE A 188 2.89 8.60 -4.77
CA PHE A 188 2.11 9.83 -4.81
C PHE A 188 3.00 11.07 -4.95
N SER A 189 4.14 11.14 -4.26
CA SER A 189 5.11 12.23 -4.38
C SER A 189 5.63 12.39 -5.80
N LYS A 190 5.85 11.27 -6.51
CA LYS A 190 6.25 11.25 -7.92
C LYS A 190 5.20 11.91 -8.82
N THR A 191 3.91 11.64 -8.59
CA THR A 191 2.83 12.22 -9.38
C THR A 191 2.66 13.72 -9.13
N LEU A 192 2.83 14.16 -7.87
CA LEU A 192 2.82 15.59 -7.51
C LEU A 192 3.93 16.36 -8.24
N ARG A 193 5.15 15.85 -8.21
CA ARG A 193 6.29 16.48 -8.90
C ARG A 193 6.08 16.56 -10.41
N ALA A 194 5.35 15.61 -10.99
CA ALA A 194 5.00 15.62 -12.41
C ALA A 194 3.81 16.54 -12.76
N GLY A 195 3.22 17.20 -11.78
CA GLY A 195 2.09 18.11 -11.99
C GLY A 195 0.77 17.41 -12.36
N LEU A 196 0.62 16.12 -12.05
CA LEU A 196 -0.62 15.41 -12.30
C LEU A 196 -1.75 15.88 -11.37
N SER A 197 -2.98 15.85 -11.89
CA SER A 197 -4.16 16.17 -11.08
C SER A 197 -4.32 15.15 -9.95
N HIS A 198 -4.61 15.63 -8.74
CA HIS A 198 -4.65 14.76 -7.58
C HIS A 198 -5.67 15.17 -6.54
N LYS A 199 -6.03 14.24 -5.67
CA LYS A 199 -6.86 14.46 -4.49
C LYS A 199 -6.32 13.70 -3.28
N LEU A 200 -6.52 14.29 -2.12
CA LEU A 200 -6.35 13.62 -0.84
C LEU A 200 -7.71 13.25 -0.26
N VAL A 201 -7.86 12.03 0.25
CA VAL A 201 -9.04 11.58 0.99
C VAL A 201 -8.68 11.42 2.46
N LEU A 202 -9.61 11.67 3.36
CA LEU A 202 -9.36 11.43 4.78
C LEU A 202 -9.08 9.93 5.00
N GLY A 203 -7.93 9.64 5.56
CA GLY A 203 -7.47 8.29 5.88
C GLY A 203 -8.02 7.78 7.20
N SER A 204 -7.34 6.78 7.76
CA SER A 204 -7.72 6.18 9.03
C SER A 204 -6.51 6.05 9.96
N PRO A 205 -6.63 6.36 11.26
CA PRO A 205 -5.59 6.07 12.23
C PRO A 205 -5.28 4.56 12.30
N TYR A 206 -6.21 3.71 11.91
CA TYR A 206 -6.06 2.26 11.86
C TYR A 206 -5.25 1.76 10.67
N LEU A 207 -5.03 2.56 9.63
CA LEU A 207 -4.04 2.29 8.58
C LEU A 207 -2.60 2.40 9.12
N TYR A 208 -2.40 1.95 10.36
CA TYR A 208 -1.12 1.93 11.05
C TYR A 208 -0.15 0.96 10.36
N LYS A 209 1.12 1.34 10.28
CA LYS A 209 2.12 0.54 9.57
C LYS A 209 2.92 -0.30 10.57
N LEU A 210 2.81 -1.61 10.48
CA LEU A 210 3.66 -2.56 11.22
C LEU A 210 5.13 -2.33 10.83
N THR A 211 5.88 -1.71 11.71
CA THR A 211 7.26 -1.30 11.47
C THR A 211 8.22 -1.89 12.51
N TYR A 212 7.78 -1.92 13.75
CA TYR A 212 8.50 -2.45 14.90
C TYR A 212 7.70 -3.58 15.56
N PRO A 213 8.33 -4.49 16.31
CA PRO A 213 7.63 -5.57 17.00
C PRO A 213 6.52 -5.08 17.95
N GLU A 214 6.73 -3.95 18.58
CA GLU A 214 5.79 -3.34 19.54
C GLU A 214 4.47 -2.92 18.87
N ASP A 215 4.49 -2.65 17.56
CA ASP A 215 3.31 -2.28 16.79
C ASP A 215 2.27 -3.41 16.72
N GLN A 216 2.69 -4.68 16.88
CA GLN A 216 1.80 -5.83 16.87
C GLN A 216 0.67 -5.67 17.87
N LYS A 217 1.01 -5.32 19.13
CA LYS A 217 0.02 -5.19 20.20
C LYS A 217 -1.00 -4.07 19.92
N ILE A 218 -0.56 -2.97 19.31
CA ILE A 218 -1.44 -1.87 18.91
C ILE A 218 -2.43 -2.34 17.86
N ILE A 219 -1.93 -3.04 16.83
CA ILE A 219 -2.75 -3.55 15.72
C ILE A 219 -3.72 -4.62 16.22
N GLU A 220 -3.27 -5.58 17.05
CA GLU A 220 -4.14 -6.61 17.61
C GLU A 220 -5.26 -6.01 18.46
N THR A 221 -4.96 -5.01 19.28
CA THR A 221 -5.98 -4.30 20.08
C THR A 221 -7.03 -3.65 19.16
N ALA A 222 -6.62 -3.03 18.07
CA ALA A 222 -7.53 -2.44 17.11
C ALA A 222 -8.39 -3.49 16.39
N LEU A 223 -7.80 -4.62 16.00
CA LEU A 223 -8.52 -5.74 15.38
C LEU A 223 -9.58 -6.32 16.32
N LEU A 224 -9.26 -6.50 17.61
CA LEU A 224 -10.22 -6.96 18.63
C LEU A 224 -11.35 -5.96 18.87
N GLY A 225 -11.09 -4.67 18.68
CA GLY A 225 -12.10 -3.61 18.76
C GLY A 225 -13.08 -3.55 17.59
N GLY A 226 -13.00 -4.49 16.64
CA GLY A 226 -13.91 -4.58 15.50
C GLY A 226 -13.69 -3.51 14.43
N VAL A 227 -12.49 -2.99 14.34
CA VAL A 227 -12.10 -2.04 13.28
C VAL A 227 -11.72 -2.83 12.03
N ASN A 228 -12.68 -2.94 11.10
CA ASN A 228 -12.51 -3.53 9.76
C ASN A 228 -12.89 -2.53 8.67
#